data_b8f39abda0ff4f70bd5e70c5d9f5d72e
#
_entry.id   b8f39abda0ff4f70bd5e70c5d9f5d72e
#
_cell.length_a   1.000
_cell.length_b   1.000
_cell.length_c   1.000
_cell.angle_alpha   90.00
_cell.angle_beta   90.00
_cell.angle_gamma   90.00
#
_symmetry.space_group_name_H-M   'P 1'
#
loop_
_entity.id
_entity.type
_entity.pdbx_description
1 polymer ?
#
loop_
_entity_poly.entity_id
_entity_poly.type
_entity_poly.pdbx_seq_one_letter_code
_entity_poly.pdbx_strand_id
1 'polypeptide(L)'
;MAPPPVRLEIPAIGVAARLVRLGLEPGGAMQVPGDFTTAGWFAGGPRPGQLGPAVIAGHVDSRTGPAVFFRLRELRSGDVVLVDRADGARLRFVVEGARSFSKAGFPTAAVFGPAPSAALRLITCAGDFDRASGHYLDNLVVFARLAA
;
A
#
# COMPACT_ATOMS: atom_id res chain seq x y z
N MET A 1 8.48 -17.99 -9.32
CA MET A 1 8.20 -16.61 -8.90
C MET A 1 6.76 -16.27 -9.27
N ALA A 2 6.03 -15.66 -8.38
CA ALA A 2 4.64 -15.26 -8.66
C ALA A 2 4.59 -14.18 -9.75
N PRO A 3 3.53 -14.17 -10.59
CA PRO A 3 3.34 -13.08 -11.55
C PRO A 3 3.17 -11.74 -10.85
N PRO A 4 3.54 -10.63 -11.51
CA PRO A 4 3.36 -9.31 -10.90
C PRO A 4 1.89 -8.95 -10.75
N PRO A 5 1.53 -8.14 -9.75
CA PRO A 5 0.18 -7.60 -9.66
C PRO A 5 -0.02 -6.47 -10.68
N VAL A 6 -1.24 -6.36 -11.19
CA VAL A 6 -1.56 -5.37 -12.23
C VAL A 6 -2.71 -4.43 -11.83
N ARG A 7 -3.56 -4.84 -10.90
CA ARG A 7 -4.73 -4.05 -10.52
C ARG A 7 -5.08 -4.27 -9.05
N LEU A 8 -5.54 -3.19 -8.41
CA LEU A 8 -5.98 -3.18 -7.03
C LEU A 8 -7.44 -2.74 -6.97
N GLU A 9 -8.25 -3.46 -6.18
CA GLU A 9 -9.64 -3.09 -5.95
C GLU A 9 -9.97 -3.19 -4.47
N ILE A 10 -10.54 -2.11 -3.92
CA ILE A 10 -10.96 -2.06 -2.52
C ILE A 10 -12.41 -1.57 -2.50
N PRO A 11 -13.38 -2.49 -2.56
CA PRO A 11 -14.79 -2.09 -2.72
C PRO A 11 -15.33 -1.18 -1.61
N ALA A 12 -14.90 -1.39 -0.36
CA ALA A 12 -15.42 -0.61 0.77
C ALA A 12 -15.16 0.88 0.64
N ILE A 13 -14.14 1.29 -0.09
CA ILE A 13 -13.77 2.69 -0.27
C ILE A 13 -13.73 3.13 -1.73
N GLY A 14 -14.29 2.30 -2.62
CA GLY A 14 -14.43 2.66 -4.03
C GLY A 14 -13.13 2.75 -4.81
N VAL A 15 -12.08 2.07 -4.37
CA VAL A 15 -10.81 2.05 -5.09
C VAL A 15 -10.83 0.98 -6.17
N ALA A 16 -10.45 1.38 -7.39
CA ALA A 16 -10.21 0.50 -8.52
C ALA A 16 -9.07 1.12 -9.31
N ALA A 17 -7.85 0.62 -9.12
CA ALA A 17 -6.66 1.29 -9.62
C ALA A 17 -5.71 0.32 -10.31
N ARG A 18 -5.06 0.80 -11.36
CA ARG A 18 -3.95 0.09 -11.99
C ARG A 18 -2.73 0.16 -11.06
N LEU A 19 -1.93 -0.90 -11.08
CA LEU A 19 -0.70 -0.96 -10.31
C LEU A 19 0.51 -0.77 -11.20
N VAL A 20 1.42 0.11 -10.77
CA VAL A 20 2.70 0.32 -11.40
C VAL A 20 3.82 -0.26 -10.53
N ARG A 21 4.96 -0.55 -11.13
CA ARG A 21 6.11 -1.08 -10.40
C ARG A 21 6.86 0.06 -9.71
N LEU A 22 7.20 -0.14 -8.43
CA LEU A 22 8.03 0.80 -7.66
C LEU A 22 9.33 0.13 -7.23
N GLY A 23 10.43 0.84 -7.38
CA GLY A 23 11.74 0.44 -6.88
C GLY A 23 12.18 1.33 -5.73
N LEU A 24 13.50 1.45 -5.56
CA LEU A 24 14.09 2.31 -4.56
C LEU A 24 14.70 3.56 -5.21
N GLU A 25 14.62 4.68 -4.50
CA GLU A 25 15.36 5.89 -4.84
C GLU A 25 16.86 5.69 -4.56
N PRO A 26 17.76 6.50 -5.14
CA PRO A 26 19.19 6.38 -4.88
C PRO A 26 19.56 6.42 -3.41
N GLY A 27 18.79 7.12 -2.58
CA GLY A 27 19.01 7.18 -1.13
C GLY A 27 18.42 6.02 -0.34
N GLY A 28 17.80 5.03 -0.99
CA GLY A 28 17.23 3.84 -0.35
C GLY A 28 15.75 3.92 -0.01
N ALA A 29 15.13 5.09 -0.15
CA ALA A 29 13.69 5.23 0.07
C ALA A 29 12.90 4.58 -1.07
N MET A 30 11.70 4.06 -0.77
CA MET A 30 10.82 3.51 -1.79
C MET A 30 10.31 4.63 -2.70
N GLN A 31 10.30 4.37 -4.01
CA GLN A 31 9.68 5.28 -4.97
C GLN A 31 8.19 5.43 -4.69
N VAL A 32 7.59 6.50 -5.21
CA VAL A 32 6.15 6.73 -5.15
C VAL A 32 5.58 6.73 -6.58
N PRO A 33 4.27 6.43 -6.75
CA PRO A 33 3.67 6.49 -8.08
C PRO A 33 3.80 7.86 -8.71
N GLY A 34 3.97 7.90 -10.04
CA GLY A 34 4.13 9.14 -10.78
C GLY A 34 2.86 9.96 -10.90
N ASP A 35 1.68 9.35 -10.74
CA ASP A 35 0.41 10.06 -10.75
C ASP A 35 -0.42 9.73 -9.50
N PHE A 36 -1.55 10.43 -9.35
CA PHE A 36 -2.36 10.34 -8.13
C PHE A 36 -3.50 9.33 -8.24
N THR A 37 -3.72 8.73 -9.40
CA THR A 37 -4.82 7.79 -9.64
C THR A 37 -4.38 6.34 -9.65
N THR A 38 -3.08 6.06 -9.80
CA THR A 38 -2.53 4.72 -9.74
C THR A 38 -1.92 4.47 -8.36
N ALA A 39 -1.80 3.19 -8.01
CA ALA A 39 -1.00 2.75 -6.88
C ALA A 39 0.20 2.00 -7.40
N GLY A 40 1.22 1.79 -6.55
CA GLY A 40 2.42 1.09 -6.96
C GLY A 40 2.76 -0.03 -6.01
N TRP A 41 3.30 -1.13 -6.54
CA TRP A 41 3.74 -2.26 -5.74
C TRP A 41 5.27 -2.26 -5.64
N PHE A 42 5.78 -2.55 -4.45
CA PHE A 42 7.22 -2.58 -4.22
C PHE A 42 7.84 -3.84 -4.81
N ALA A 43 8.64 -3.68 -5.87
CA ALA A 43 9.22 -4.80 -6.59
C ALA A 43 10.39 -5.47 -5.85
N GLY A 44 10.95 -4.80 -4.84
CA GLY A 44 12.04 -5.35 -4.02
C GLY A 44 11.59 -6.31 -2.93
N GLY A 45 10.29 -6.45 -2.71
CA GLY A 45 9.73 -7.35 -1.72
C GLY A 45 8.94 -8.50 -2.31
N PRO A 46 8.25 -9.29 -1.46
CA PRO A 46 7.38 -10.35 -1.94
C PRO A 46 6.30 -9.81 -2.86
N ARG A 47 5.93 -10.60 -3.85
CA ARG A 47 4.76 -10.29 -4.68
C ARG A 47 3.51 -10.80 -3.99
N PRO A 48 2.33 -10.20 -4.26
CA PRO A 48 1.10 -10.69 -3.64
C PRO A 48 0.90 -12.18 -3.84
N GLY A 49 0.61 -12.87 -2.74
CA GLY A 49 0.44 -14.32 -2.70
C GLY A 49 1.69 -15.09 -2.30
N GLN A 50 2.87 -14.49 -2.38
CA GLN A 50 4.10 -15.09 -1.86
C GLN A 50 4.18 -14.92 -0.35
N LEU A 51 5.00 -15.74 0.30
CA LEU A 51 5.25 -15.63 1.74
C LEU A 51 5.87 -14.27 2.06
N GLY A 52 5.35 -13.61 3.08
CA GLY A 52 5.80 -12.30 3.49
C GLY A 52 4.89 -11.18 3.05
N PRO A 53 5.19 -9.92 3.41
CA PRO A 53 4.35 -8.78 3.09
C PRO A 53 4.64 -8.23 1.69
N ALA A 54 3.63 -8.23 0.84
CA ALA A 54 3.63 -7.43 -0.37
C ALA A 54 3.24 -6.00 0.00
N VAL A 55 3.93 -5.00 -0.53
CA VAL A 55 3.72 -3.60 -0.20
C VAL A 55 3.20 -2.84 -1.41
N ILE A 56 2.08 -2.14 -1.21
CA ILE A 56 1.46 -1.28 -2.22
C ILE A 56 1.30 0.11 -1.62
N ALA A 57 1.80 1.12 -2.33
CA ALA A 57 1.76 2.50 -1.89
C ALA A 57 0.98 3.37 -2.87
N GLY A 58 0.36 4.42 -2.36
CA GLY A 58 -0.35 5.38 -3.17
C GLY A 58 -0.47 6.72 -2.45
N HIS A 59 -0.73 7.76 -3.23
CA HIS A 59 -0.89 9.11 -2.68
C HIS A 59 -2.20 9.26 -1.92
N VAL A 60 -2.19 10.06 -0.85
CA VAL A 60 -3.40 10.38 -0.08
C VAL A 60 -4.18 11.50 -0.75
N ASP A 61 -3.52 12.52 -1.23
CA ASP A 61 -4.15 13.64 -1.92
C ASP A 61 -3.16 14.36 -2.83
N SER A 62 -3.67 15.37 -3.53
CA SER A 62 -2.91 16.25 -4.39
C SER A 62 -3.40 17.68 -4.17
N ARG A 63 -2.80 18.65 -4.89
CA ARG A 63 -3.25 20.04 -4.82
C ARG A 63 -4.69 20.23 -5.28
N THR A 64 -5.19 19.32 -6.11
CA THR A 64 -6.54 19.41 -6.70
C THR A 64 -7.59 18.56 -5.99
N GLY A 65 -7.19 17.80 -4.96
CA GLY A 65 -8.12 17.01 -4.18
C GLY A 65 -7.61 15.63 -3.83
N PRO A 66 -8.54 14.72 -3.43
CA PRO A 66 -8.19 13.36 -3.00
C PRO A 66 -7.46 12.56 -4.09
N ALA A 67 -6.52 11.72 -3.67
CA ALA A 67 -5.83 10.77 -4.55
C ALA A 67 -6.34 9.35 -4.29
N VAL A 68 -5.69 8.35 -4.89
CA VAL A 68 -6.15 6.95 -4.88
C VAL A 68 -6.37 6.40 -3.46
N PHE A 69 -5.53 6.76 -2.50
CA PHE A 69 -5.61 6.25 -1.12
C PHE A 69 -6.15 7.27 -0.11
N PHE A 70 -6.88 8.27 -0.57
CA PHE A 70 -7.46 9.27 0.34
C PHE A 70 -8.34 8.64 1.41
N ARG A 71 -9.16 7.64 1.04
CA ARG A 71 -10.08 6.98 1.96
C ARG A 71 -9.51 5.75 2.65
N LEU A 72 -8.19 5.50 2.51
CA LEU A 72 -7.55 4.33 3.12
C LEU A 72 -7.78 4.28 4.63
N ARG A 73 -7.83 5.44 5.28
CA ARG A 73 -8.12 5.58 6.71
C ARG A 73 -9.50 5.06 7.14
N GLU A 74 -10.41 4.85 6.19
CA GLU A 74 -11.76 4.36 6.48
C GLU A 74 -11.84 2.84 6.51
N LEU A 75 -10.78 2.14 6.13
CA LEU A 75 -10.77 0.67 6.15
C LEU A 75 -10.79 0.14 7.58
N ARG A 76 -11.54 -0.94 7.76
CA ARG A 76 -11.72 -1.61 9.04
C ARG A 76 -11.38 -3.08 8.93
N SER A 77 -11.10 -3.71 10.07
CA SER A 77 -10.91 -5.15 10.13
C SER A 77 -12.09 -5.88 9.48
N GLY A 78 -11.78 -6.81 8.59
CA GLY A 78 -12.78 -7.56 7.84
C GLY A 78 -13.05 -7.03 6.43
N ASP A 79 -12.65 -5.80 6.12
CA ASP A 79 -12.80 -5.27 4.77
C ASP A 79 -11.91 -6.04 3.80
N VAL A 80 -12.33 -6.10 2.54
CA VAL A 80 -11.69 -6.92 1.51
C VAL A 80 -10.85 -6.06 0.57
N VAL A 81 -9.66 -6.55 0.25
CA VAL A 81 -8.77 -5.99 -0.76
C VAL A 81 -8.53 -7.05 -1.82
N LEU A 82 -8.77 -6.72 -3.08
CA LEU A 82 -8.58 -7.63 -4.21
C LEU A 82 -7.38 -7.18 -5.03
N VAL A 83 -6.50 -8.13 -5.34
CA VAL A 83 -5.32 -7.89 -6.17
C VAL A 83 -5.37 -8.83 -7.35
N ASP A 84 -5.40 -8.27 -8.55
CA ASP A 84 -5.35 -9.04 -9.79
C ASP A 84 -3.91 -9.14 -10.26
N ARG A 85 -3.49 -10.37 -10.61
CA ARG A 85 -2.16 -10.65 -11.13
C ARG A 85 -2.17 -10.69 -12.65
N ALA A 86 -0.98 -10.57 -13.25
CA ALA A 86 -0.81 -10.61 -14.70
C ALA A 86 -1.25 -11.93 -15.33
N ASP A 87 -1.29 -13.03 -14.56
CA ASP A 87 -1.75 -14.35 -15.04
C ASP A 87 -3.27 -14.51 -14.98
N GLY A 88 -4.01 -13.47 -14.60
CA GLY A 88 -5.47 -13.51 -14.48
C GLY A 88 -5.99 -13.97 -13.11
N ALA A 89 -5.12 -14.37 -12.20
CA ALA A 89 -5.53 -14.77 -10.86
C ALA A 89 -5.94 -13.55 -10.04
N ARG A 90 -7.01 -13.68 -9.27
CA ARG A 90 -7.47 -12.66 -8.33
C ARG A 90 -7.25 -13.15 -6.91
N LEU A 91 -6.45 -12.40 -6.16
CA LEU A 91 -6.17 -12.72 -4.77
C LEU A 91 -7.04 -11.86 -3.86
N ARG A 92 -7.56 -12.48 -2.80
CA ARG A 92 -8.43 -11.82 -1.83
C ARG A 92 -7.68 -11.70 -0.51
N PHE A 93 -7.51 -10.47 -0.05
CA PHE A 93 -6.92 -10.18 1.26
C PHE A 93 -7.99 -9.61 2.18
N VAL A 94 -7.83 -9.85 3.47
CA VAL A 94 -8.75 -9.35 4.50
C VAL A 94 -7.98 -8.42 5.42
N VAL A 95 -8.50 -7.22 5.61
CA VAL A 95 -7.89 -6.21 6.48
C VAL A 95 -7.94 -6.69 7.93
N GLU A 96 -6.79 -6.62 8.61
CA GLU A 96 -6.66 -6.93 10.04
C GLU A 96 -6.74 -5.67 10.89
N GLY A 97 -6.22 -4.56 10.39
CA GLY A 97 -6.23 -3.28 11.07
C GLY A 97 -5.37 -2.27 10.36
N ALA A 98 -5.32 -1.06 10.92
CA ALA A 98 -4.53 0.03 10.37
C ALA A 98 -3.86 0.80 11.51
N ARG A 99 -2.67 1.33 11.24
CA ARG A 99 -1.92 2.13 12.22
C ARG A 99 -1.18 3.25 11.51
N SER A 100 -1.13 4.41 12.16
CA SER A 100 -0.29 5.52 11.71
C SER A 100 1.04 5.48 12.44
N PHE A 101 2.12 5.75 11.68
CA PHE A 101 3.47 5.81 12.23
C PHE A 101 4.10 7.11 11.79
N SER A 102 4.85 7.77 12.69
CA SER A 102 5.63 8.93 12.29
C SER A 102 6.69 8.50 11.27
N LYS A 103 6.98 9.36 10.30
CA LYS A 103 8.02 9.04 9.30
C LYS A 103 9.40 8.94 9.96
N ALA A 104 9.62 9.69 11.02
CA ALA A 104 10.88 9.65 11.76
C ALA A 104 11.07 8.33 12.53
N GLY A 105 9.98 7.72 13.00
CA GLY A 105 10.01 6.46 13.73
C GLY A 105 9.36 5.31 12.98
N PHE A 106 9.42 5.29 11.66
CA PHE A 106 8.74 4.28 10.85
C PHE A 106 9.29 2.88 11.15
N PRO A 107 8.41 1.90 11.51
CA PRO A 107 8.85 0.57 11.91
C PRO A 107 9.11 -0.31 10.68
N THR A 108 10.22 -0.09 10.00
CA THR A 108 10.58 -0.78 8.75
C THR A 108 10.47 -2.30 8.87
N ALA A 109 10.94 -2.89 9.97
CA ALA A 109 10.89 -4.33 10.15
C ALA A 109 9.47 -4.86 10.28
N ALA A 110 8.56 -4.10 10.91
CA ALA A 110 7.17 -4.53 11.07
C ALA A 110 6.40 -4.46 9.75
N VAL A 111 6.77 -3.53 8.86
CA VAL A 111 6.06 -3.30 7.60
C VAL A 111 6.68 -4.12 6.47
N PHE A 112 8.00 -4.08 6.32
CA PHE A 112 8.73 -4.72 5.21
C PHE A 112 9.40 -6.04 5.58
N GLY A 113 9.53 -6.34 6.88
CA GLY A 113 10.24 -7.52 7.35
C GLY A 113 9.47 -8.82 7.10
N PRO A 114 10.10 -9.96 7.40
CA PRO A 114 9.47 -11.27 7.18
C PRO A 114 8.15 -11.42 7.92
N ALA A 115 7.22 -12.15 7.32
CA ALA A 115 5.95 -12.51 7.93
C ALA A 115 5.74 -14.02 7.78
N PRO A 116 5.00 -14.67 8.69
CA PRO A 116 4.82 -16.14 8.67
C PRO A 116 3.85 -16.62 7.59
N SER A 117 3.17 -15.70 6.90
CA SER A 117 2.20 -16.04 5.85
C SER A 117 2.20 -14.98 4.77
N ALA A 118 1.45 -15.19 3.71
CA ALA A 118 1.24 -14.19 2.67
C ALA A 118 0.44 -13.01 3.26
N ALA A 119 1.01 -11.83 3.21
CA ALA A 119 0.43 -10.62 3.79
C ALA A 119 0.47 -9.47 2.80
N LEU A 120 -0.29 -8.43 3.10
CA LEU A 120 -0.35 -7.22 2.30
C LEU A 120 -0.26 -6.00 3.21
N ARG A 121 0.47 -4.99 2.76
CA ARG A 121 0.56 -3.69 3.44
C ARG A 121 0.20 -2.61 2.44
N LEU A 122 -0.82 -1.81 2.76
CA LEU A 122 -1.20 -0.64 1.97
C LEU A 122 -0.69 0.59 2.71
N ILE A 123 0.06 1.46 2.02
CA ILE A 123 0.73 2.60 2.66
C ILE A 123 0.34 3.90 1.96
N THR A 124 0.02 4.91 2.75
CA THR A 124 -0.17 6.28 2.27
C THR A 124 0.29 7.28 3.33
N CYS A 125 0.34 8.56 2.97
CA CYS A 125 0.65 9.63 3.92
C CYS A 125 -0.53 9.89 4.86
N ALA A 126 -0.25 10.41 6.05
CA ALA A 126 -1.26 10.69 7.07
C ALA A 126 -0.77 11.71 8.09
N GLY A 127 -1.62 12.06 9.05
CA GLY A 127 -1.29 12.97 10.12
C GLY A 127 -1.30 14.43 9.69
N ASP A 128 -0.61 15.28 10.44
CA ASP A 128 -0.56 16.69 10.15
C ASP A 128 0.32 16.99 8.92
N PHE A 129 -0.11 17.95 8.11
CA PHE A 129 0.67 18.40 6.98
C PHE A 129 1.67 19.47 7.44
N ASP A 130 2.96 19.23 7.20
CA ASP A 130 4.03 20.19 7.51
C ASP A 130 4.24 21.11 6.31
N ARG A 131 3.80 22.37 6.43
CA ARG A 131 3.91 23.35 5.36
C ARG A 131 5.37 23.73 5.06
N ALA A 132 6.25 23.63 6.04
CA ALA A 132 7.66 23.98 5.85
C ALA A 132 8.37 22.98 4.93
N SER A 133 8.10 21.69 5.09
CA SER A 133 8.68 20.64 4.24
C SER A 133 7.84 20.30 3.02
N GLY A 134 6.54 20.64 3.03
CA GLY A 134 5.62 20.24 1.98
C GLY A 134 5.18 18.78 2.05
N HIS A 135 5.35 18.14 3.21
CA HIS A 135 5.04 16.72 3.39
C HIS A 135 4.18 16.47 4.62
N TYR A 136 3.47 15.35 4.62
CA TYR A 136 2.81 14.84 5.82
C TYR A 136 3.82 14.27 6.80
N LEU A 137 3.52 14.35 8.09
CA LEU A 137 4.43 13.88 9.14
C LEU A 137 4.40 12.38 9.36
N ASP A 138 3.29 11.72 8.98
CA ASP A 138 3.06 10.30 9.26
C ASP A 138 2.79 9.51 7.99
N ASN A 139 2.92 8.18 8.13
CA ASN A 139 2.40 7.23 7.16
C ASN A 139 1.31 6.40 7.81
N LEU A 140 0.23 6.17 7.06
CA LEU A 140 -0.80 5.22 7.43
C LEU A 140 -0.48 3.89 6.77
N VAL A 141 -0.47 2.82 7.56
CA VAL A 141 -0.26 1.45 7.06
C VAL A 141 -1.48 0.62 7.39
N VAL A 142 -2.08 0.03 6.37
CA VAL A 142 -3.16 -0.95 6.52
C VAL A 142 -2.55 -2.34 6.40
N PHE A 143 -2.79 -3.18 7.41
CA PHE A 143 -2.30 -4.55 7.49
C PHE A 143 -3.40 -5.50 7.06
N ALA A 144 -3.10 -6.37 6.11
CA ALA A 144 -4.04 -7.36 5.61
C ALA A 144 -3.34 -8.71 5.42
N ARG A 145 -4.14 -9.80 5.43
CA ARG A 145 -3.65 -11.15 5.21
C ARG A 145 -4.39 -11.80 4.05
N LEU A 146 -3.73 -12.73 3.38
CA LEU A 146 -4.36 -13.50 2.33
C LEU A 146 -5.48 -14.36 2.94
N ALA A 147 -6.67 -14.27 2.35
CA ALA A 147 -7.80 -15.08 2.75
C ALA A 147 -7.63 -16.51 2.21
N ALA A 148 -8.00 -17.47 3.04
CA ALA A 148 -7.94 -18.87 2.65
C ALA A 148 -8.99 -19.22 1.61
#